data_eeb6885ef55e3dcbac44538163cf2e1d
#
_entry.id   eeb6885ef55e3dcbac44538163cf2e1d
#
_cell.length_a   1.000
_cell.length_b   1.000
_cell.length_c   1.000
_cell.angle_alpha   90.00
_cell.angle_beta   90.00
_cell.angle_gamma   90.00
#
_symmetry.space_group_name_H-M   'P 1'
#
loop_
_entity.id
_entity.type
_entity.pdbx_description
1 polymer ?
#
loop_
_entity_poly.entity_id
_entity_poly.type
_entity_poly.pdbx_seq_one_letter_code
_entity_poly.pdbx_strand_id
1 'polypeptide(L)'
;MWEFFRKFGEEQQKAIENNYEILRTIEEHGLGDKKFFGGDQIGIADLVFGMVIHMLAAMEEVVGYKFIKADSFPRLHAWVKHFSEHPVTKDNVPDYTKVVDFLKIRREFYRNSQQNS
;
A
#
# COMPACT_ATOMS: atom_id res chain seq x y z
N MET A 1 7.02 -2.02 -6.25
CA MET A 1 5.65 -1.91 -5.73
C MET A 1 4.94 -0.61 -6.13
N TRP A 2 5.69 0.45 -6.38
CA TRP A 2 5.11 1.74 -6.77
C TRP A 2 4.94 1.91 -8.28
N GLU A 3 5.34 0.93 -9.08
CA GLU A 3 5.35 1.02 -10.54
C GLU A 3 3.98 1.37 -11.11
N PHE A 4 2.89 0.78 -10.55
CA PHE A 4 1.54 1.04 -11.04
C PHE A 4 1.15 2.52 -10.97
N PHE A 5 1.71 3.25 -10.01
CA PHE A 5 1.42 4.67 -9.82
C PHE A 5 2.10 5.53 -10.89
N ARG A 6 3.25 5.09 -11.38
CA ARG A 6 4.06 5.82 -12.35
C ARG A 6 3.72 5.46 -13.79
N LYS A 7 3.03 4.34 -14.03
CA LYS A 7 2.74 3.80 -15.35
C LYS A 7 1.28 3.97 -15.74
N PHE A 8 1.00 3.82 -17.01
CA PHE A 8 -0.33 3.96 -17.58
C PHE A 8 -0.55 2.84 -18.62
N GLY A 9 -1.82 2.50 -18.88
CA GLY A 9 -2.16 1.50 -19.89
C GLY A 9 -1.67 0.10 -19.56
N GLU A 10 -1.11 -0.58 -20.53
CA GLU A 10 -0.65 -1.98 -20.37
C GLU A 10 0.48 -2.12 -19.36
N GLU A 11 1.38 -1.16 -19.28
CA GLU A 11 2.47 -1.18 -18.29
C GLU A 11 1.94 -1.07 -16.90
N GLN A 12 0.90 -0.28 -16.69
CA GLN A 12 0.24 -0.18 -15.38
C GLN A 12 -0.42 -1.50 -15.02
N GLN A 13 -1.08 -2.16 -15.97
CA GLN A 13 -1.72 -3.44 -15.72
C GLN A 13 -0.71 -4.52 -15.30
N LYS A 14 0.45 -4.56 -15.93
CA LYS A 14 1.52 -5.48 -15.54
C LYS A 14 2.04 -5.19 -14.14
N ALA A 15 2.20 -3.91 -13.80
CA ALA A 15 2.64 -3.51 -12.46
C ALA A 15 1.61 -3.91 -11.40
N ILE A 16 0.32 -3.78 -11.70
CA ILE A 16 -0.76 -4.21 -10.82
C ILE A 16 -0.68 -5.71 -10.57
N GLU A 17 -0.50 -6.50 -11.61
CA GLU A 17 -0.36 -7.96 -11.50
C GLU A 17 0.85 -8.36 -10.64
N ASN A 18 1.98 -7.69 -10.82
CA ASN A 18 3.17 -7.92 -10.02
C ASN A 18 2.92 -7.58 -8.54
N ASN A 19 2.18 -6.53 -8.27
CA ASN A 19 1.83 -6.17 -6.90
C ASN A 19 0.96 -7.23 -6.23
N TYR A 20 0.04 -7.84 -6.96
CA TYR A 20 -0.77 -8.92 -6.42
C TYR A 20 0.10 -10.11 -5.99
N GLU A 21 1.10 -10.47 -6.78
CA GLU A 21 1.99 -11.57 -6.43
C GLU A 21 2.83 -11.24 -5.19
N ILE A 22 3.34 -10.02 -5.10
CA ILE A 22 4.13 -9.57 -3.96
C ILE A 22 3.26 -9.60 -2.69
N LEU A 23 2.06 -9.05 -2.76
CA LEU A 23 1.14 -9.00 -1.61
C LEU A 23 0.71 -10.39 -1.19
N ARG A 24 0.48 -11.29 -2.13
CA ARG A 24 0.12 -12.67 -1.81
C ARG A 24 1.24 -13.38 -1.07
N THR A 25 2.48 -13.20 -1.51
CA THR A 25 3.65 -13.76 -0.84
C THR A 25 3.77 -13.22 0.58
N ILE A 26 3.58 -11.91 0.76
CA ILE A 26 3.62 -11.29 2.09
C ILE A 26 2.52 -11.85 2.99
N GLU A 27 1.30 -12.02 2.46
CA GLU A 27 0.18 -12.54 3.24
C GLU A 27 0.42 -13.99 3.67
N GLU A 28 0.87 -14.84 2.76
CA GLU A 28 1.00 -16.26 3.01
C GLU A 28 2.27 -16.63 3.78
N HIS A 29 3.39 -16.00 3.45
CA HIS A 29 4.71 -16.37 3.99
C HIS A 29 5.27 -15.36 4.99
N GLY A 30 4.93 -14.07 4.86
CA GLY A 30 5.39 -13.06 5.79
C GLY A 30 4.54 -12.99 7.04
N LEU A 31 3.27 -12.70 6.87
CA LEU A 31 2.33 -12.57 7.99
C LEU A 31 1.82 -13.92 8.46
N GLY A 32 1.38 -14.77 7.55
CA GLY A 32 0.80 -16.08 7.89
C GLY A 32 -0.40 -15.93 8.82
N ASP A 33 -0.42 -16.70 9.90
CA ASP A 33 -1.51 -16.67 10.87
C ASP A 33 -1.26 -15.70 12.03
N LYS A 34 -0.16 -14.95 11.99
CA LYS A 34 0.18 -14.00 13.05
C LYS A 34 -0.66 -12.74 12.95
N LYS A 35 -0.89 -12.10 14.09
CA LYS A 35 -1.58 -10.82 14.14
C LYS A 35 -0.72 -9.70 13.54
N PHE A 36 0.58 -9.72 13.88
CA PHE A 36 1.58 -8.80 13.36
C PHE A 36 2.78 -9.58 12.85
N PHE A 37 3.62 -8.94 12.04
CA PHE A 37 4.87 -9.56 11.58
C PHE A 37 5.78 -9.91 12.76
N GLY A 38 5.70 -9.16 13.86
CA GLY A 38 6.40 -9.45 15.10
C GLY A 38 5.74 -10.50 15.99
N GLY A 39 4.64 -11.12 15.55
CA GLY A 39 3.90 -12.12 16.31
C GLY A 39 2.65 -11.53 16.95
N ASP A 40 2.52 -11.65 18.27
CA ASP A 40 1.37 -11.11 19.01
C ASP A 40 1.49 -9.62 19.30
N GLN A 41 2.69 -9.07 19.15
CA GLN A 41 2.98 -7.67 19.41
C GLN A 41 3.56 -7.01 18.17
N ILE A 42 3.35 -5.70 18.05
CA ILE A 42 3.87 -4.93 16.94
C ILE A 42 5.40 -4.86 17.03
N GLY A 43 6.07 -5.07 15.90
CA GLY A 43 7.53 -5.04 15.82
C GLY A 43 8.02 -4.04 14.78
N ILE A 44 9.35 -3.99 14.60
CA ILE A 44 9.97 -3.07 13.62
C ILE A 44 9.47 -3.36 12.21
N ALA A 45 9.33 -4.64 11.83
CA ALA A 45 8.83 -5.02 10.51
C ALA A 45 7.43 -4.47 10.27
N ASP A 46 6.57 -4.46 11.30
CA ASP A 46 5.23 -3.90 11.20
C ASP A 46 5.27 -2.39 10.96
N LEU A 47 6.16 -1.69 11.64
CA LEU A 47 6.28 -0.24 11.49
C LEU A 47 6.76 0.14 10.09
N VAL A 48 7.77 -0.56 9.58
CA VAL A 48 8.31 -0.31 8.23
C VAL A 48 7.25 -0.64 7.17
N PHE A 49 6.66 -1.82 7.25
CA PHE A 49 5.64 -2.25 6.27
C PHE A 49 4.38 -1.39 6.37
N GLY A 50 4.03 -0.93 7.58
CA GLY A 50 2.91 -0.02 7.78
C GLY A 50 3.06 1.29 7.03
N MET A 51 4.26 1.85 7.01
CA MET A 51 4.52 3.06 6.22
C MET A 51 4.36 2.79 4.73
N VAL A 52 4.85 1.63 4.25
CA VAL A 52 4.69 1.21 2.86
C VAL A 52 3.21 1.08 2.49
N ILE A 53 2.42 0.43 3.35
CA ILE A 53 0.99 0.22 3.10
C ILE A 53 0.21 1.53 3.19
N HIS A 54 0.58 2.42 4.10
CA HIS A 54 -0.03 3.74 4.19
C HIS A 54 0.14 4.52 2.88
N MET A 55 1.35 4.52 2.34
CA MET A 55 1.63 5.16 1.06
C MET A 55 0.90 4.47 -0.09
N LEU A 56 0.87 3.14 -0.08
CA LEU A 56 0.14 2.35 -1.09
C LEU A 56 -1.35 2.69 -1.08
N ALA A 57 -1.95 2.81 0.10
CA ALA A 57 -3.37 3.16 0.22
C ALA A 57 -3.66 4.53 -0.39
N ALA A 58 -2.78 5.51 -0.17
CA ALA A 58 -2.92 6.83 -0.75
C ALA A 58 -2.80 6.78 -2.28
N MET A 59 -1.86 6.00 -2.80
CA MET A 59 -1.70 5.79 -4.25
C MET A 59 -2.91 5.12 -4.87
N GLU A 60 -3.49 4.12 -4.18
CA GLU A 60 -4.73 3.45 -4.62
C GLU A 60 -5.85 4.46 -4.79
N GLU A 61 -6.01 5.37 -3.85
CA GLU A 61 -7.06 6.38 -3.91
C GLU A 61 -6.87 7.32 -5.10
N VAL A 62 -5.65 7.73 -5.37
CA VAL A 62 -5.35 8.64 -6.50
C VAL A 62 -5.60 7.94 -7.84
N VAL A 63 -5.19 6.67 -7.96
CA VAL A 63 -5.36 5.89 -9.19
C VAL A 63 -6.78 5.37 -9.35
N GLY A 64 -7.49 5.16 -8.25
CA GLY A 64 -8.83 4.58 -8.27
C GLY A 64 -8.84 3.07 -8.33
N TYR A 65 -7.81 2.42 -7.80
CA TYR A 65 -7.68 0.95 -7.79
C TYR A 65 -7.32 0.48 -6.39
N LYS A 66 -7.98 -0.56 -5.92
CA LYS A 66 -7.78 -1.06 -4.56
C LYS A 66 -7.19 -2.48 -4.58
N PHE A 67 -6.02 -2.66 -3.95
CA PHE A 67 -5.34 -3.94 -3.86
C PHE A 67 -5.79 -4.77 -2.66
N ILE A 68 -5.71 -4.18 -1.46
CA ILE A 68 -5.93 -4.93 -0.21
C ILE A 68 -7.41 -4.89 0.15
N LYS A 69 -8.12 -5.94 -0.26
CA LYS A 69 -9.53 -6.15 0.03
C LYS A 69 -9.67 -7.35 0.96
N ALA A 70 -10.74 -7.36 1.75
CA ALA A 70 -11.01 -8.45 2.69
C ALA A 70 -11.14 -9.82 2.01
N ASP A 71 -11.70 -9.85 0.80
CA ASP A 71 -11.91 -11.09 0.05
C ASP A 71 -10.65 -11.58 -0.66
N SER A 72 -9.76 -10.67 -1.07
CA SER A 72 -8.51 -11.01 -1.79
C SER A 72 -7.36 -11.29 -0.83
N PHE A 73 -7.24 -10.48 0.22
CA PHE A 73 -6.14 -10.54 1.19
C PHE A 73 -6.70 -10.41 2.61
N PRO A 74 -7.40 -11.45 3.12
CA PRO A 74 -8.06 -11.33 4.42
C PRO A 74 -7.11 -11.09 5.58
N ARG A 75 -5.92 -11.70 5.54
CA ARG A 75 -4.93 -11.53 6.62
C ARG A 75 -4.31 -10.15 6.60
N LEU A 76 -3.93 -9.65 5.43
CA LEU A 76 -3.38 -8.29 5.28
C LEU A 76 -4.45 -7.25 5.60
N HIS A 77 -5.68 -7.47 5.20
CA HIS A 77 -6.78 -6.57 5.50
C HIS A 77 -6.98 -6.44 7.02
N ALA A 78 -6.97 -7.56 7.73
CA ALA A 78 -7.05 -7.58 9.18
C ALA A 78 -5.84 -6.91 9.83
N TRP A 79 -4.66 -7.15 9.30
CA TRP A 79 -3.42 -6.51 9.77
C TRP A 79 -3.49 -4.99 9.63
N VAL A 80 -3.95 -4.48 8.49
CA VAL A 80 -4.10 -3.03 8.26
C VAL A 80 -5.01 -2.44 9.33
N LYS A 81 -6.12 -3.11 9.64
CA LYS A 81 -7.06 -2.65 10.66
C LYS A 81 -6.39 -2.58 12.04
N HIS A 82 -5.73 -3.67 12.45
CA HIS A 82 -5.04 -3.71 13.74
C HIS A 82 -3.91 -2.69 13.82
N PHE A 83 -3.15 -2.55 12.75
CA PHE A 83 -2.06 -1.58 12.68
C PHE A 83 -2.59 -0.15 12.82
N SER A 84 -3.64 0.19 12.09
CA SER A 84 -4.23 1.54 12.10
C SER A 84 -4.78 1.93 13.46
N GLU A 85 -5.31 0.97 14.20
CA GLU A 85 -5.91 1.20 15.52
C GLU A 85 -4.88 1.19 16.64
N HIS A 86 -3.65 0.76 16.38
CA HIS A 86 -2.62 0.66 17.41
C HIS A 86 -2.18 2.06 17.87
N PRO A 87 -2.06 2.29 19.21
CA PRO A 87 -1.69 3.61 19.74
C PRO A 87 -0.36 4.14 19.22
N VAL A 88 0.63 3.26 18.97
CA VAL A 88 1.95 3.66 18.46
C VAL A 88 1.85 4.26 17.07
N THR A 89 0.90 3.80 16.25
CA THR A 89 0.81 4.21 14.85
C THR A 89 -0.09 5.43 14.62
N LYS A 90 -1.12 5.62 15.46
CA LYS A 90 -2.08 6.70 15.28
C LYS A 90 -1.44 8.08 15.23
N ASP A 91 -0.42 8.30 16.07
CA ASP A 91 0.23 9.60 16.19
C ASP A 91 1.50 9.74 15.37
N ASN A 92 1.93 8.66 14.70
CA ASN A 92 3.24 8.60 14.03
C ASN A 92 3.18 8.40 12.52
N VAL A 93 1.98 8.28 11.94
CA VAL A 93 1.85 8.20 10.48
C VAL A 93 1.59 9.60 9.90
N PRO A 94 2.08 9.88 8.68
CA PRO A 94 1.79 11.15 8.02
C PRO A 94 0.30 11.39 7.83
N ASP A 95 -0.10 12.65 7.77
CA ASP A 95 -1.48 13.02 7.50
C ASP A 95 -1.89 12.48 6.12
N TYR A 96 -2.88 11.59 6.11
CA TYR A 96 -3.32 10.89 4.91
C TYR A 96 -3.78 11.87 3.82
N THR A 97 -4.52 12.91 4.18
CA THR A 97 -5.04 13.89 3.23
C THR A 97 -3.89 14.62 2.52
N LYS A 98 -2.86 15.00 3.27
CA LYS A 98 -1.69 15.68 2.71
C LYS A 98 -0.91 14.76 1.78
N VAL A 99 -0.79 13.49 2.13
CA VAL A 99 -0.12 12.49 1.29
C VAL A 99 -0.88 12.32 -0.02
N VAL A 100 -2.21 12.19 0.04
CA VAL A 100 -3.05 12.06 -1.16
C VAL A 100 -2.90 13.29 -2.06
N ASP A 101 -2.95 14.48 -1.50
CA ASP A 101 -2.81 15.72 -2.28
C ASP A 101 -1.45 15.79 -2.98
N PHE A 102 -0.38 15.45 -2.28
CA PHE A 102 0.96 15.40 -2.86
C PHE A 102 1.03 14.38 -4.01
N LEU A 103 0.44 13.20 -3.82
CA LEU A 103 0.45 12.15 -4.84
C LEU A 103 -0.37 12.52 -6.06
N LYS A 104 -1.45 13.27 -5.91
CA LYS A 104 -2.21 13.77 -7.07
C LYS A 104 -1.35 14.66 -7.95
N ILE A 105 -0.56 15.53 -7.35
CA ILE A 105 0.37 16.40 -8.08
C ILE A 105 1.44 15.58 -8.80
N ARG A 106 2.01 14.59 -8.12
CA ARG A 106 3.02 13.69 -8.70
C ARG A 106 2.45 12.87 -9.85
N ARG A 107 1.23 12.40 -9.73
CA ARG A 107 0.55 11.64 -10.79
C ARG A 107 0.40 12.47 -12.06
N GLU A 108 -0.02 13.73 -11.91
CA GLU A 108 -0.14 14.64 -13.05
C GLU A 108 1.22 14.89 -13.71
N PHE A 109 2.27 15.01 -12.92
CA PHE A 109 3.62 15.15 -13.44
C PHE A 109 4.01 13.96 -14.30
N TYR A 110 3.75 12.73 -13.85
CA TYR A 110 4.06 11.53 -14.62
C TYR A 110 3.24 11.45 -15.90
N ARG A 111 1.96 11.83 -15.84
CA ARG A 111 1.09 11.84 -17.01
C ARG A 111 1.60 12.80 -18.08
N ASN A 112 1.96 14.01 -17.68
CA ASN A 112 2.49 15.02 -18.59
C ASN A 112 3.82 14.60 -19.21
N SER A 113 4.68 13.94 -18.43
CA SER A 113 5.96 13.42 -18.93
C SER A 113 5.75 12.38 -20.02
N GLN A 114 4.75 11.51 -19.87
CA GLN A 114 4.44 10.51 -20.88
C GLN A 114 3.87 11.13 -22.15
N GLN A 115 3.01 12.14 -22.02
CA GLN A 115 2.41 12.82 -23.17
C GLN A 115 3.44 13.60 -23.98
N ASN A 116 4.52 14.05 -23.36
CA ASN A 116 5.55 14.84 -23.99
C ASN A 116 6.74 14.02 -24.51
N SER A 117 6.69 12.70 -24.35
CA SER A 117 7.80 11.83 -24.79
C SER A 117 7.61 11.22 -26.17
#